data_39300983b8c4dd85c7dd33ffd6f5b34a
#
_entry.id   39300983b8c4dd85c7dd33ffd6f5b34a
#
_cell.length_a   1.000
_cell.length_b   1.000
_cell.length_c   1.000
_cell.angle_alpha   90.00
_cell.angle_beta   90.00
_cell.angle_gamma   90.00
#
_symmetry.space_group_name_H-M   'P 1'
#
loop_
_entity.id
_entity.type
_entity.pdbx_description
1 polymer ?
#
loop_
_entity_poly.entity_id
_entity_poly.type
_entity_poly.pdbx_seq_one_letter_code
_entity_poly.pdbx_strand_id
1 'polypeptide(L)'
;MNNEAYLVPNPATPCQPIRIDPEICISCYRCADQCRTDVMVRNSPKAGGIARCEESCPAGEAVRWTTYHIDRGQFEDALENIRAENPFPGVCGRVCFHPCEEKCARIPLDQGVGTNALERAAFDYGTPESGKQPGKRPSTEKKVAVVGAGPAGLTAAYYLAILGHKVTVFEAQPVAGGIPRINIPEYRLPASVVDSEVELVASLGVDIKVNSPIDAEAFARLTQDYDACFVATGAPLSQKLGVLGEDTPGVIGAIEFLRKSRLDNNAEVGKKVVVIGGGNVATDSARLAHRLGAEEVTMVSLESRDTMPSYESEIALAEEEGISISCSWGVNKINAKAGKLASLDLKSCISAFDRQGNFSPSYDESKTSSIAADTVIVAIGQATDLSFADEKMKAGSRIEVNSNTLETPVPGVFAGGDVGTTIRSIVQAIASGKRAAISMDIFLTGGDKNVLLAAGIGPTSIGSYMAGGDAIPGNHVPEEPESAFFGPGKRQEPAMLSGEKRTNSMNEVNEGLSREAAISEARRCFRCDQYSPPLVLYPDECWFCGTCVEECPAPGAIRMEHPLNQRVAWKRKKTGELFRRGMKNPPPPNLRPPVGEIHGHTTP
;
A
#
# COMPACT_ATOMS: atom_id res chain seq x y z
N MET A 1 -2.65 22.71 7.41
CA MET A 1 -2.46 24.13 7.04
C MET A 1 -3.32 24.36 5.82
N ASN A 2 -4.19 25.37 5.83
CA ASN A 2 -5.10 25.60 4.73
C ASN A 2 -4.34 25.82 3.42
N ASN A 3 -4.72 25.11 2.38
CA ASN A 3 -4.19 25.25 1.01
C ASN A 3 -4.34 26.68 0.43
N GLU A 4 -5.01 27.56 1.13
CA GLU A 4 -5.16 29.00 0.79
C GLU A 4 -3.87 29.80 0.92
N ALA A 5 -2.86 29.30 1.64
CA ALA A 5 -1.62 30.06 1.88
C ALA A 5 -0.70 30.15 0.64
N TYR A 6 -0.97 29.37 -0.40
CA TYR A 6 -0.18 29.38 -1.64
C TYR A 6 -0.71 30.33 -2.72
N LEU A 7 -1.90 30.80 -2.52
CA LEU A 7 -2.47 31.89 -3.29
C LEU A 7 -2.37 33.13 -2.39
N VAL A 8 -1.23 33.80 -2.39
CA VAL A 8 -1.14 35.08 -1.66
C VAL A 8 -1.94 36.11 -2.43
N PRO A 9 -3.22 36.37 -2.07
CA PRO A 9 -3.89 37.54 -2.60
C PRO A 9 -3.22 38.72 -1.93
N ASN A 10 -2.60 39.56 -2.70
CA ASN A 10 -2.45 40.94 -2.24
C ASN A 10 -3.87 41.53 -2.24
N PRO A 11 -4.49 41.82 -1.07
CA PRO A 11 -5.85 42.33 -1.02
C PRO A 11 -6.00 43.73 -1.66
N ALA A 12 -4.89 44.37 -1.98
CA ALA A 12 -4.84 45.64 -2.70
C ALA A 12 -4.75 45.49 -4.21
N THR A 13 -4.51 44.29 -4.74
CA THR A 13 -4.42 44.08 -6.19
C THR A 13 -5.74 43.53 -6.73
N PRO A 14 -6.38 44.21 -7.67
CA PRO A 14 -7.67 43.79 -8.24
C PRO A 14 -7.55 42.54 -9.16
N CYS A 15 -6.37 41.94 -9.27
CA CYS A 15 -6.09 40.88 -10.22
C CYS A 15 -5.14 39.83 -9.64
N GLN A 16 -5.50 38.58 -9.77
CA GLN A 16 -4.61 37.43 -9.55
C GLN A 16 -4.29 36.81 -10.92
N PRO A 17 -3.21 37.24 -11.58
CA PRO A 17 -2.95 36.82 -12.96
C PRO A 17 -2.57 35.35 -13.08
N ILE A 18 -2.08 34.74 -12.00
CA ILE A 18 -1.60 33.35 -12.01
C ILE A 18 -2.29 32.60 -10.87
N ARG A 19 -2.92 31.48 -11.23
CA ARG A 19 -3.43 30.49 -10.29
C ARG A 19 -2.78 29.15 -10.53
N ILE A 20 -2.35 28.50 -9.47
CA ILE A 20 -1.79 27.15 -9.49
C ILE A 20 -2.81 26.23 -8.83
N ASP A 21 -3.25 25.24 -9.57
CA ASP A 21 -4.12 24.21 -9.05
C ASP A 21 -3.27 23.19 -8.25
N PRO A 22 -3.40 23.11 -6.93
CA PRO A 22 -2.57 22.24 -6.11
C PRO A 22 -2.88 20.76 -6.33
N GLU A 23 -4.06 20.42 -6.88
CA GLU A 23 -4.44 19.04 -7.15
C GLU A 23 -3.83 18.51 -8.44
N ILE A 24 -3.53 19.40 -9.37
CA ILE A 24 -2.94 19.07 -10.67
C ILE A 24 -1.43 19.34 -10.68
N CYS A 25 -0.95 20.30 -9.88
CA CYS A 25 0.46 20.66 -9.82
C CYS A 25 1.32 19.49 -9.31
N ILE A 26 2.35 19.14 -10.08
CA ILE A 26 3.30 18.07 -9.74
C ILE A 26 4.53 18.58 -8.97
N SER A 27 4.56 19.85 -8.58
CA SER A 27 5.66 20.49 -7.83
C SER A 27 7.05 20.36 -8.45
N CYS A 28 7.13 20.30 -9.78
CA CYS A 28 8.40 20.18 -10.49
C CYS A 28 9.19 21.50 -10.59
N TYR A 29 8.62 22.61 -10.17
CA TYR A 29 9.18 23.97 -10.17
C TYR A 29 9.63 24.53 -11.52
N ARG A 30 9.47 23.80 -12.62
CA ARG A 30 9.88 24.25 -13.95
C ARG A 30 9.29 25.61 -14.34
N CYS A 31 8.06 25.90 -13.91
CA CYS A 31 7.41 27.20 -14.10
C CYS A 31 8.12 28.32 -13.32
N ALA A 32 8.63 28.04 -12.12
CA ALA A 32 9.40 29.00 -11.34
C ALA A 32 10.77 29.23 -11.97
N ASP A 33 11.47 28.17 -12.36
CA ASP A 33 12.80 28.24 -12.98
C ASP A 33 12.79 28.98 -14.34
N GLN A 34 11.67 28.97 -15.06
CA GLN A 34 11.50 29.64 -16.34
C GLN A 34 10.76 30.98 -16.22
N CYS A 35 10.41 31.41 -15.02
CA CYS A 35 9.74 32.69 -14.79
C CYS A 35 10.73 33.84 -15.10
N ARG A 36 10.32 34.73 -16.01
CA ARG A 36 11.19 35.85 -16.46
C ARG A 36 11.18 37.07 -15.55
N THR A 37 10.39 37.03 -14.50
CA THR A 37 10.16 38.20 -13.63
C THR A 37 10.22 37.84 -12.12
N ASP A 38 10.70 36.66 -11.77
CA ASP A 38 10.72 36.15 -10.40
C ASP A 38 9.37 36.20 -9.63
N VAL A 39 8.27 36.33 -10.36
CA VAL A 39 6.93 36.30 -9.79
C VAL A 39 6.62 34.94 -9.20
N MET A 40 7.15 33.88 -9.79
CA MET A 40 7.04 32.52 -9.31
C MET A 40 8.41 32.06 -8.81
N VAL A 41 8.47 31.67 -7.55
CA VAL A 41 9.70 31.17 -6.92
C VAL A 41 9.49 29.77 -6.39
N ARG A 42 10.57 29.03 -6.27
CA ARG A 42 10.55 27.75 -5.55
C ARG A 42 10.14 28.01 -4.11
N ASN A 43 9.13 27.29 -3.65
CA ASN A 43 8.83 27.27 -2.22
C ASN A 43 9.96 26.50 -1.55
N SER A 44 10.73 27.17 -0.70
CA SER A 44 11.77 26.49 0.06
C SER A 44 11.15 25.33 0.83
N PRO A 45 11.66 24.11 0.72
CA PRO A 45 11.13 23.00 1.47
C PRO A 45 11.20 23.35 2.95
N LYS A 46 10.06 23.38 3.62
CA LYS A 46 10.07 23.29 5.08
C LYS A 46 10.70 21.96 5.39
N ALA A 47 11.83 21.97 6.10
CA ALA A 47 12.45 20.73 6.56
C ALA A 47 11.36 19.82 7.15
N GLY A 48 11.16 18.63 6.57
CA GLY A 48 10.18 17.66 7.05
C GLY A 48 8.94 17.43 6.19
N GLY A 49 8.88 17.85 4.95
CA GLY A 49 7.73 17.53 4.08
C GLY A 49 7.75 16.10 3.56
N ILE A 50 6.59 15.46 3.61
CA ILE A 50 6.37 14.08 3.16
C ILE A 50 5.74 14.12 1.76
N ALA A 51 6.28 13.39 0.78
CA ALA A 51 5.68 13.28 -0.54
C ALA A 51 4.33 12.52 -0.47
N ARG A 52 3.40 12.80 -1.41
CA ARG A 52 2.09 12.15 -1.45
C ARG A 52 2.18 10.60 -1.44
N CYS A 53 3.14 10.04 -2.15
CA CYS A 53 3.36 8.59 -2.18
C CYS A 53 3.80 8.06 -0.80
N GLU A 54 4.64 8.79 -0.08
CA GLU A 54 5.09 8.46 1.27
C GLU A 54 3.97 8.63 2.29
N GLU A 55 3.20 9.73 2.18
CA GLU A 55 2.03 9.97 3.03
C GLU A 55 0.96 8.88 2.88
N SER A 56 0.77 8.38 1.66
CA SER A 56 -0.21 7.33 1.38
C SER A 56 0.29 5.91 1.69
N CYS A 57 1.59 5.72 1.92
CA CYS A 57 2.14 4.43 2.33
C CYS A 57 1.84 4.17 3.81
N PRO A 58 1.03 3.16 4.17
CA PRO A 58 0.75 2.87 5.58
C PRO A 58 2.01 2.53 6.38
N ALA A 59 2.99 1.88 5.76
CA ALA A 59 4.27 1.56 6.39
C ALA A 59 5.18 2.78 6.55
N GLY A 60 4.92 3.88 5.84
CA GLY A 60 5.72 5.10 5.94
C GLY A 60 7.09 5.00 5.30
N GLU A 61 7.19 4.24 4.23
CA GLU A 61 8.44 4.11 3.50
C GLU A 61 8.87 5.41 2.85
N ALA A 62 10.16 5.70 2.87
CA ALA A 62 10.77 6.83 2.19
C ALA A 62 10.97 6.53 0.69
N VAL A 63 9.86 6.47 -0.05
CA VAL A 63 9.78 6.07 -1.47
C VAL A 63 10.74 6.86 -2.36
N ARG A 64 10.92 8.15 -2.11
CA ARG A 64 11.83 9.01 -2.86
C ARG A 64 13.29 8.56 -2.74
N TRP A 65 13.68 8.15 -1.55
CA TRP A 65 15.04 7.67 -1.29
C TRP A 65 15.28 6.30 -1.91
N THR A 66 14.30 5.42 -1.85
CA THR A 66 14.35 4.14 -2.55
C THR A 66 14.57 4.36 -4.05
N THR A 67 13.79 5.24 -4.68
CA THR A 67 13.94 5.56 -6.10
C THR A 67 15.27 6.27 -6.41
N TYR A 68 15.77 7.12 -5.51
CA TYR A 68 17.05 7.78 -5.64
C TYR A 68 18.23 6.79 -5.69
N HIS A 69 18.24 5.83 -4.78
CA HIS A 69 19.27 4.80 -4.72
C HIS A 69 19.21 3.86 -5.93
N ILE A 70 18.02 3.43 -6.33
CA ILE A 70 17.85 2.56 -7.52
C ILE A 70 18.32 3.25 -8.79
N ASP A 71 18.01 4.53 -8.99
CA ASP A 71 18.49 5.31 -10.15
C ASP A 71 20.02 5.30 -10.29
N ARG A 72 20.72 5.18 -9.18
CA ARG A 72 22.19 5.09 -9.12
C ARG A 72 22.72 3.65 -9.13
N GLY A 73 21.85 2.66 -9.24
CA GLY A 73 22.22 1.25 -9.19
C GLY A 73 22.58 0.76 -7.78
N GLN A 74 22.29 1.55 -6.76
CA GLN A 74 22.56 1.29 -5.35
C GLN A 74 21.39 0.50 -4.71
N PHE A 75 21.18 -0.73 -5.15
CA PHE A 75 20.04 -1.55 -4.70
C PHE A 75 20.13 -1.94 -3.23
N GLU A 76 21.33 -2.10 -2.69
CA GLU A 76 21.55 -2.40 -1.27
C GLU A 76 21.12 -1.23 -0.39
N ASP A 77 21.54 0.01 -0.73
CA ASP A 77 21.12 1.21 -0.01
C ASP A 77 19.61 1.43 -0.11
N ALA A 78 19.01 1.11 -1.27
CA ALA A 78 17.55 1.14 -1.46
C ALA A 78 16.85 0.14 -0.53
N LEU A 79 17.36 -1.08 -0.41
CA LEU A 79 16.83 -2.10 0.48
C LEU A 79 16.95 -1.70 1.97
N GLU A 80 18.11 -1.17 2.38
CA GLU A 80 18.30 -0.65 3.74
C GLU A 80 17.31 0.49 4.05
N ASN A 81 17.10 1.39 3.09
CA ASN A 81 16.14 2.48 3.24
C ASN A 81 14.70 1.98 3.44
N ILE A 82 14.26 0.97 2.68
CA ILE A 82 12.93 0.38 2.87
C ILE A 82 12.84 -0.28 4.26
N ARG A 83 13.84 -1.10 4.64
CA ARG A 83 13.87 -1.83 5.91
C ARG A 83 13.88 -0.94 7.15
N ALA A 84 14.28 0.32 7.02
CA ALA A 84 14.16 1.28 8.11
C ALA A 84 12.70 1.42 8.58
N GLU A 85 11.72 1.34 7.67
CA GLU A 85 10.31 1.54 7.99
C GLU A 85 9.41 0.33 7.69
N ASN A 86 9.87 -0.61 6.87
CA ASN A 86 9.16 -1.83 6.48
C ASN A 86 10.13 -3.03 6.46
N PRO A 87 10.03 -3.99 7.39
CA PRO A 87 10.90 -5.16 7.43
C PRO A 87 10.60 -6.22 6.36
N PHE A 88 9.54 -6.04 5.54
CA PHE A 88 9.04 -7.02 4.57
C PHE A 88 9.00 -6.51 3.12
N PRO A 89 10.10 -5.94 2.58
CA PRO A 89 10.13 -5.42 1.21
C PRO A 89 9.92 -6.49 0.14
N GLY A 90 10.37 -7.71 0.36
CA GLY A 90 10.20 -8.82 -0.57
C GLY A 90 8.74 -9.25 -0.69
N VAL A 91 8.00 -9.29 0.42
CA VAL A 91 6.56 -9.55 0.45
C VAL A 91 5.80 -8.36 -0.16
N CYS A 92 6.06 -7.14 0.29
CA CYS A 92 5.34 -5.96 -0.18
C CYS A 92 5.59 -5.70 -1.67
N GLY A 93 6.83 -5.82 -2.15
CA GLY A 93 7.17 -5.67 -3.56
C GLY A 93 6.51 -6.69 -4.51
N ARG A 94 5.83 -7.72 -3.97
CA ARG A 94 5.09 -8.72 -4.73
C ARG A 94 3.57 -8.64 -4.59
N VAL A 95 3.08 -8.28 -3.40
CA VAL A 95 1.64 -8.43 -3.11
C VAL A 95 1.00 -7.24 -2.40
N CYS A 96 1.71 -6.11 -2.26
CA CYS A 96 1.12 -4.87 -1.78
C CYS A 96 0.11 -4.32 -2.81
N PHE A 97 -0.96 -3.68 -2.31
CA PHE A 97 -1.92 -2.98 -3.17
C PHE A 97 -1.44 -1.57 -3.61
N HIS A 98 -0.23 -1.18 -3.23
CA HIS A 98 0.57 0.00 -3.60
C HIS A 98 -0.21 1.32 -3.70
N PRO A 99 -0.84 1.80 -2.62
CA PRO A 99 -1.59 3.06 -2.63
C PRO A 99 -0.71 4.29 -2.94
N CYS A 100 0.60 4.15 -2.77
CA CYS A 100 1.61 5.15 -3.15
C CYS A 100 1.60 5.45 -4.66
N GLU A 101 1.35 4.46 -5.51
CA GLU A 101 1.30 4.64 -6.96
C GLU A 101 0.08 5.45 -7.39
N GLU A 102 -1.08 5.23 -6.75
CA GLU A 102 -2.33 5.96 -7.03
C GLU A 102 -2.25 7.45 -6.65
N LYS A 103 -1.35 7.80 -5.72
CA LYS A 103 -1.13 9.19 -5.26
C LYS A 103 0.10 9.83 -5.88
N CYS A 104 0.74 9.17 -6.84
CA CYS A 104 1.94 9.68 -7.48
C CYS A 104 1.65 10.99 -8.22
N ALA A 105 2.45 12.02 -7.96
CA ALA A 105 2.34 13.32 -8.62
C ALA A 105 2.60 13.27 -10.13
N ARG A 106 3.09 12.15 -10.63
CA ARG A 106 3.36 11.94 -12.06
C ARG A 106 2.09 11.60 -12.88
N ILE A 107 1.03 11.10 -12.24
CA ILE A 107 -0.21 10.66 -12.92
C ILE A 107 -0.78 11.67 -13.92
N PRO A 108 -0.83 13.00 -13.63
CA PRO A 108 -1.33 13.97 -14.59
C PRO A 108 -0.49 14.09 -15.87
N LEU A 109 0.77 13.65 -15.85
CA LEU A 109 1.67 13.70 -17.00
C LEU A 109 1.57 12.44 -17.87
N ASP A 110 1.60 11.26 -17.22
CA ASP A 110 1.54 9.96 -17.89
C ASP A 110 1.00 8.86 -16.95
N GLN A 111 1.86 8.12 -16.28
CA GLN A 111 1.49 7.07 -15.33
C GLN A 111 2.33 7.22 -14.05
N GLY A 112 1.74 6.84 -12.90
CA GLY A 112 2.47 6.76 -11.64
C GLY A 112 3.76 5.94 -11.78
N VAL A 113 4.76 6.25 -10.96
CA VAL A 113 5.99 5.46 -10.89
C VAL A 113 5.65 4.08 -10.33
N GLY A 114 6.19 3.02 -10.92
CA GLY A 114 6.02 1.64 -10.50
C GLY A 114 6.75 1.32 -9.19
N THR A 115 6.31 1.95 -8.10
CA THR A 115 6.96 1.86 -6.79
C THR A 115 7.02 0.43 -6.28
N ASN A 116 5.94 -0.34 -6.45
CA ASN A 116 5.89 -1.75 -6.05
C ASN A 116 6.97 -2.59 -6.77
N ALA A 117 7.11 -2.41 -8.09
CA ALA A 117 8.14 -3.10 -8.86
C ALA A 117 9.57 -2.65 -8.49
N LEU A 118 9.74 -1.38 -8.08
CA LEU A 118 11.02 -0.86 -7.60
C LEU A 118 11.36 -1.40 -6.19
N GLU A 119 10.38 -1.51 -5.30
CA GLU A 119 10.53 -2.14 -3.99
C GLU A 119 10.98 -3.59 -4.13
N ARG A 120 10.33 -4.34 -5.04
CA ARG A 120 10.76 -5.68 -5.39
C ARG A 120 12.19 -5.72 -5.95
N ALA A 121 12.53 -4.83 -6.87
CA ALA A 121 13.88 -4.77 -7.44
C ALA A 121 14.93 -4.47 -6.37
N ALA A 122 14.63 -3.60 -5.39
CA ALA A 122 15.50 -3.37 -4.24
C ALA A 122 15.74 -4.65 -3.43
N PHE A 123 14.70 -5.47 -3.22
CA PHE A 123 14.83 -6.75 -2.54
C PHE A 123 15.59 -7.79 -3.37
N ASP A 124 15.23 -7.95 -4.64
CA ASP A 124 15.79 -9.01 -5.50
C ASP A 124 17.28 -8.76 -5.87
N TYR A 125 17.72 -7.49 -5.91
CA TYR A 125 19.07 -7.10 -6.30
C TYR A 125 19.92 -6.51 -5.17
N GLY A 126 19.31 -6.11 -4.05
CA GLY A 126 20.01 -5.66 -2.87
C GLY A 126 20.40 -6.85 -2.01
N THR A 127 21.53 -7.47 -2.29
CA THR A 127 22.03 -8.54 -1.43
C THR A 127 22.50 -7.94 -0.11
N PRO A 128 22.03 -8.45 1.04
CA PRO A 128 22.55 -8.01 2.33
C PRO A 128 23.94 -8.66 2.57
N GLU A 129 24.95 -8.27 1.77
CA GLU A 129 26.33 -8.73 1.99
C GLU A 129 26.90 -8.21 3.30
N SER A 130 26.39 -7.09 3.79
CA SER A 130 27.01 -6.39 4.90
C SER A 130 26.69 -6.97 6.27
N GLY A 131 25.66 -7.80 6.42
CA GLY A 131 25.21 -8.24 7.74
C GLY A 131 24.92 -7.08 8.70
N LYS A 132 24.79 -5.86 8.17
CA LYS A 132 24.45 -4.66 8.94
C LYS A 132 23.05 -4.84 9.51
N GLN A 133 23.00 -5.23 10.75
CA GLN A 133 21.77 -5.17 11.51
C GLN A 133 21.48 -3.70 11.85
N PRO A 134 20.19 -3.30 11.84
CA PRO A 134 19.81 -1.98 12.35
C PRO A 134 20.39 -1.83 13.77
N GLY A 135 20.87 -0.62 14.09
CA GLY A 135 21.42 -0.33 15.39
C GLY A 135 20.39 -0.65 16.49
N LYS A 136 20.75 -1.54 17.42
CA LYS A 136 19.89 -1.87 18.56
C LYS A 136 20.13 -0.93 19.73
N ARG A 137 19.06 -0.54 20.42
CA ARG A 137 19.17 0.09 21.73
C ARG A 137 19.72 -0.93 22.78
N PRO A 138 20.33 -0.44 23.88
CA PRO A 138 20.70 -1.28 24.99
C PRO A 138 19.51 -2.11 25.50
N SER A 139 19.80 -3.32 26.05
CA SER A 139 18.74 -4.18 26.59
C SER A 139 17.95 -3.48 27.70
N THR A 140 16.64 -3.53 27.60
CA THR A 140 15.72 -3.05 28.63
C THR A 140 15.39 -4.11 29.68
N GLU A 141 15.83 -5.35 29.47
CA GLU A 141 15.45 -6.56 30.24
C GLU A 141 13.94 -6.88 30.23
N LYS A 142 13.13 -6.08 29.55
CA LYS A 142 11.68 -6.28 29.43
C LYS A 142 11.36 -7.43 28.48
N LYS A 143 10.40 -8.25 28.87
CA LYS A 143 9.94 -9.43 28.12
C LYS A 143 8.61 -9.13 27.44
N VAL A 144 8.54 -9.36 26.15
CA VAL A 144 7.32 -9.16 25.35
C VAL A 144 6.90 -10.46 24.70
N ALA A 145 5.63 -10.84 24.87
CA ALA A 145 4.99 -11.92 24.14
C ALA A 145 4.26 -11.38 22.91
N VAL A 146 4.44 -12.01 21.76
CA VAL A 146 3.69 -11.74 20.54
C VAL A 146 2.90 -12.99 20.15
N VAL A 147 1.59 -12.89 20.00
CA VAL A 147 0.72 -14.01 19.62
C VAL A 147 0.33 -13.90 18.16
N GLY A 148 0.91 -14.74 17.33
CA GLY A 148 0.79 -14.76 15.88
C GLY A 148 2.03 -14.22 15.16
N ALA A 149 2.61 -15.03 14.26
CA ALA A 149 3.78 -14.71 13.44
C ALA A 149 3.38 -14.26 12.03
N GLY A 150 2.28 -13.52 11.88
CA GLY A 150 1.92 -12.82 10.65
C GLY A 150 2.66 -11.47 10.52
N PRO A 151 2.40 -10.70 9.43
CA PRO A 151 3.09 -9.42 9.18
C PRO A 151 3.04 -8.44 10.36
N ALA A 152 1.90 -8.31 11.06
CA ALA A 152 1.80 -7.43 12.22
C ALA A 152 2.67 -7.90 13.39
N GLY A 153 2.59 -9.19 13.74
CA GLY A 153 3.35 -9.76 14.85
C GLY A 153 4.85 -9.74 14.61
N LEU A 154 5.29 -10.14 13.41
CA LEU A 154 6.71 -10.14 13.06
C LEU A 154 7.27 -8.72 12.95
N THR A 155 6.49 -7.75 12.45
CA THR A 155 6.90 -6.33 12.44
C THR A 155 7.05 -5.79 13.86
N ALA A 156 6.10 -6.09 14.74
CA ALA A 156 6.21 -5.69 16.15
C ALA A 156 7.45 -6.33 16.81
N ALA A 157 7.67 -7.61 16.57
CA ALA A 157 8.83 -8.33 17.09
C ALA A 157 10.16 -7.74 16.58
N TYR A 158 10.24 -7.41 15.29
CA TYR A 158 11.39 -6.76 14.67
C TYR A 158 11.75 -5.44 15.38
N TYR A 159 10.79 -4.52 15.49
CA TYR A 159 11.07 -3.22 16.09
C TYR A 159 11.24 -3.27 17.61
N LEU A 160 10.53 -4.14 18.32
CA LEU A 160 10.73 -4.34 19.75
C LEU A 160 12.14 -4.89 20.05
N ALA A 161 12.66 -5.79 19.22
CA ALA A 161 14.03 -6.28 19.35
C ALA A 161 15.07 -5.17 19.09
N ILE A 162 14.82 -4.28 18.12
CA ILE A 162 15.66 -3.10 17.87
C ILE A 162 15.60 -2.12 19.05
N LEU A 163 14.42 -1.95 19.66
CA LEU A 163 14.22 -1.11 20.85
C LEU A 163 14.83 -1.71 22.13
N GLY A 164 15.40 -2.92 22.07
CA GLY A 164 16.15 -3.55 23.16
C GLY A 164 15.34 -4.49 24.05
N HIS A 165 14.12 -4.86 23.66
CA HIS A 165 13.28 -5.80 24.41
C HIS A 165 13.60 -7.25 24.06
N LYS A 166 13.31 -8.17 25.01
CA LYS A 166 13.36 -9.63 24.80
C LYS A 166 12.01 -10.09 24.26
N VAL A 167 11.97 -10.54 23.02
CA VAL A 167 10.71 -10.87 22.33
C VAL A 167 10.60 -12.37 22.09
N THR A 168 9.44 -12.93 22.45
CA THR A 168 9.04 -14.29 22.08
C THR A 168 7.76 -14.23 21.26
N VAL A 169 7.78 -14.83 20.06
CA VAL A 169 6.64 -14.95 19.17
C VAL A 169 6.07 -16.36 19.23
N PHE A 170 4.77 -16.49 19.44
CA PHE A 170 4.05 -17.76 19.46
C PHE A 170 3.19 -17.89 18.20
N GLU A 171 3.46 -18.91 17.39
CA GLU A 171 2.75 -19.20 16.15
C GLU A 171 2.08 -20.58 16.22
N ALA A 172 0.80 -20.61 15.89
CA ALA A 172 0.02 -21.85 15.92
C ALA A 172 0.40 -22.82 14.78
N GLN A 173 0.80 -22.28 13.63
CA GLN A 173 1.16 -23.05 12.44
C GLN A 173 2.60 -23.60 12.54
N PRO A 174 2.96 -24.58 11.69
CA PRO A 174 4.31 -25.14 11.66
C PRO A 174 5.37 -24.20 11.06
N VAL A 175 4.95 -23.09 10.48
CA VAL A 175 5.82 -22.07 9.86
C VAL A 175 5.35 -20.67 10.26
N ALA A 176 6.29 -19.74 10.38
CA ALA A 176 6.00 -18.32 10.57
C ALA A 176 5.77 -17.60 9.23
N GLY A 177 5.21 -16.41 9.26
CA GLY A 177 4.92 -15.57 8.09
C GLY A 177 3.43 -15.27 7.88
N GLY A 178 2.53 -16.00 8.57
CA GLY A 178 1.08 -15.78 8.48
C GLY A 178 0.53 -15.95 7.05
N ILE A 179 -0.52 -15.20 6.70
CA ILE A 179 -1.19 -15.26 5.38
C ILE A 179 -0.21 -15.21 4.19
N PRO A 180 0.83 -14.36 4.15
CA PRO A 180 1.84 -14.38 3.10
C PRO A 180 2.50 -15.75 2.91
N ARG A 181 2.78 -16.46 3.98
CA ARG A 181 3.48 -17.75 3.93
C ARG A 181 2.56 -18.94 3.70
N ILE A 182 1.35 -18.90 4.25
CA ILE A 182 0.48 -20.08 4.32
C ILE A 182 -0.77 -20.02 3.44
N ASN A 183 -1.11 -18.86 2.84
CA ASN A 183 -2.31 -18.72 2.02
C ASN A 183 -2.07 -18.08 0.65
N ILE A 184 -1.14 -17.13 0.50
CA ILE A 184 -0.84 -16.59 -0.82
C ILE A 184 -0.16 -17.67 -1.67
N PRO A 185 -0.67 -17.98 -2.87
CA PRO A 185 -0.12 -19.05 -3.71
C PRO A 185 1.36 -18.84 -4.06
N GLU A 186 2.11 -19.96 -4.20
CA GLU A 186 3.54 -19.97 -4.52
C GLU A 186 3.87 -19.18 -5.79
N TYR A 187 3.01 -19.27 -6.80
CA TYR A 187 3.20 -18.56 -8.08
C TYR A 187 3.04 -17.02 -7.98
N ARG A 188 2.51 -16.51 -6.86
CA ARG A 188 2.44 -15.05 -6.57
C ARG A 188 3.50 -14.61 -5.57
N LEU A 189 3.75 -15.41 -4.56
CA LEU A 189 4.69 -15.12 -3.49
C LEU A 189 5.44 -16.39 -3.08
N PRO A 190 6.68 -16.57 -3.55
CA PRO A 190 7.49 -17.72 -3.18
C PRO A 190 7.71 -17.82 -1.66
N ALA A 191 7.64 -19.04 -1.14
CA ALA A 191 7.87 -19.30 0.28
C ALA A 191 9.23 -18.79 0.75
N SER A 192 10.26 -18.96 -0.09
CA SER A 192 11.63 -18.55 0.20
C SER A 192 11.76 -17.04 0.48
N VAL A 193 10.93 -16.21 -0.17
CA VAL A 193 10.91 -14.77 0.08
C VAL A 193 10.43 -14.47 1.50
N VAL A 194 9.32 -15.09 1.91
CA VAL A 194 8.77 -14.90 3.26
C VAL A 194 9.71 -15.47 4.31
N ASP A 195 10.25 -16.66 4.06
CA ASP A 195 11.16 -17.36 4.98
C ASP A 195 12.43 -16.53 5.23
N SER A 196 13.02 -15.91 4.19
CA SER A 196 14.19 -15.02 4.36
C SER A 196 13.91 -13.77 5.20
N GLU A 197 12.71 -13.22 5.12
CA GLU A 197 12.31 -12.07 5.93
C GLU A 197 11.98 -12.48 7.37
N VAL A 198 11.44 -13.68 7.60
CA VAL A 198 11.29 -14.28 8.93
C VAL A 198 12.66 -14.52 9.56
N GLU A 199 13.63 -15.04 8.80
CA GLU A 199 15.01 -15.24 9.25
C GLU A 199 15.67 -13.92 9.66
N LEU A 200 15.41 -12.83 8.93
CA LEU A 200 15.85 -11.49 9.31
C LEU A 200 15.33 -11.10 10.71
N VAL A 201 14.06 -11.33 10.99
CA VAL A 201 13.47 -11.05 12.31
C VAL A 201 14.12 -11.92 13.39
N ALA A 202 14.29 -13.22 13.14
CA ALA A 202 14.93 -14.14 14.06
C ALA A 202 16.40 -13.78 14.34
N SER A 203 17.15 -13.29 13.34
CA SER A 203 18.54 -12.87 13.46
C SER A 203 18.74 -11.73 14.47
N LEU A 204 17.69 -10.97 14.77
CA LEU A 204 17.68 -9.95 15.82
C LEU A 204 17.57 -10.53 17.24
N GLY A 205 17.58 -11.85 17.40
CA GLY A 205 17.44 -12.51 18.69
C GLY A 205 15.99 -12.67 19.16
N VAL A 206 15.03 -12.58 18.22
CA VAL A 206 13.62 -12.90 18.48
C VAL A 206 13.46 -14.42 18.55
N ASP A 207 12.85 -14.92 19.64
CA ASP A 207 12.52 -16.35 19.82
C ASP A 207 11.18 -16.66 19.17
N ILE A 208 11.18 -17.34 18.01
CA ILE A 208 9.96 -17.68 17.26
C ILE A 208 9.60 -19.15 17.53
N LYS A 209 8.49 -19.37 18.23
CA LYS A 209 7.96 -20.69 18.59
C LYS A 209 6.78 -21.06 17.69
N VAL A 210 7.05 -21.87 16.69
CA VAL A 210 6.01 -22.47 15.84
C VAL A 210 5.33 -23.67 16.54
N ASN A 211 4.21 -24.16 15.98
CA ASN A 211 3.39 -25.22 16.60
C ASN A 211 3.01 -24.91 18.06
N SER A 212 2.79 -23.64 18.36
CA SER A 212 2.51 -23.14 19.70
C SER A 212 1.18 -22.39 19.75
N PRO A 213 0.04 -23.08 19.59
CA PRO A 213 -1.28 -22.44 19.65
C PRO A 213 -1.54 -21.91 21.06
N ILE A 214 -2.12 -20.72 21.15
CA ILE A 214 -2.45 -20.06 22.40
C ILE A 214 -3.96 -20.14 22.62
N ASP A 215 -4.38 -20.93 23.61
CA ASP A 215 -5.73 -20.97 24.15
C ASP A 215 -5.94 -19.95 25.28
N ALA A 216 -7.11 -19.90 25.87
CA ALA A 216 -7.46 -18.95 26.93
C ALA A 216 -6.58 -19.09 28.18
N GLU A 217 -6.24 -20.33 28.56
CA GLU A 217 -5.39 -20.59 29.73
C GLU A 217 -3.94 -20.19 29.45
N ALA A 218 -3.42 -20.53 28.28
CA ALA A 218 -2.09 -20.11 27.84
C ALA A 218 -1.99 -18.58 27.72
N PHE A 219 -3.02 -17.91 27.18
CA PHE A 219 -3.05 -16.46 27.10
C PHE A 219 -3.03 -15.80 28.49
N ALA A 220 -3.83 -16.31 29.43
CA ALA A 220 -3.81 -15.81 30.80
C ALA A 220 -2.42 -15.98 31.47
N ARG A 221 -1.69 -17.06 31.18
CA ARG A 221 -0.31 -17.22 31.64
C ARG A 221 0.63 -16.20 30.98
N LEU A 222 0.52 -15.97 29.67
CA LEU A 222 1.36 -14.98 28.99
C LEU A 222 1.23 -13.58 29.59
N THR A 223 0.03 -13.17 29.97
CA THR A 223 -0.21 -11.84 30.60
C THR A 223 0.41 -11.73 32.01
N GLN A 224 0.79 -12.82 32.63
CA GLN A 224 1.47 -12.85 33.95
C GLN A 224 2.99 -12.98 33.81
N ASP A 225 3.47 -13.76 32.82
CA ASP A 225 4.89 -14.10 32.65
C ASP A 225 5.68 -13.06 31.85
N TYR A 226 5.00 -12.20 31.09
CA TYR A 226 5.58 -11.17 30.23
C TYR A 226 5.17 -9.77 30.69
N ASP A 227 6.05 -8.80 30.50
CA ASP A 227 5.78 -7.38 30.86
C ASP A 227 4.72 -6.74 29.94
N ALA A 228 4.59 -7.23 28.71
CA ALA A 228 3.52 -6.85 27.78
C ALA A 228 3.24 -7.95 26.75
N CYS A 229 2.01 -7.95 26.19
CA CYS A 229 1.56 -8.88 25.18
C CYS A 229 1.01 -8.16 23.95
N PHE A 230 1.36 -8.62 22.74
CA PHE A 230 0.78 -8.16 21.48
C PHE A 230 0.01 -9.27 20.81
N VAL A 231 -1.29 -9.05 20.58
CA VAL A 231 -2.18 -9.98 19.89
C VAL A 231 -2.25 -9.64 18.41
N ALA A 232 -1.74 -10.52 17.56
CA ALA A 232 -1.62 -10.37 16.11
C ALA A 232 -2.07 -11.63 15.34
N THR A 233 -3.12 -12.30 15.85
CA THR A 233 -3.63 -13.59 15.33
C THR A 233 -4.30 -13.51 13.96
N GLY A 234 -4.57 -12.30 13.46
CA GLY A 234 -5.17 -12.08 12.16
C GLY A 234 -6.63 -12.55 12.05
N ALA A 235 -7.03 -13.02 10.87
CA ALA A 235 -8.35 -13.56 10.58
C ALA A 235 -8.20 -14.92 9.84
N PRO A 236 -7.90 -16.01 10.58
CA PRO A 236 -7.48 -17.28 9.99
C PRO A 236 -8.63 -18.19 9.53
N LEU A 237 -9.87 -17.78 9.69
CA LEU A 237 -11.05 -18.60 9.37
C LEU A 237 -11.78 -18.09 8.13
N SER A 238 -12.30 -18.99 7.29
CA SER A 238 -13.23 -18.63 6.22
C SER A 238 -14.61 -18.29 6.76
N GLN A 239 -15.26 -17.29 6.18
CA GLN A 239 -16.67 -17.02 6.45
C GLN A 239 -17.55 -18.06 5.76
N LYS A 240 -18.65 -18.44 6.43
CA LYS A 240 -19.65 -19.36 5.89
C LYS A 240 -20.70 -18.60 5.06
N LEU A 241 -21.22 -19.27 4.03
CA LEU A 241 -22.31 -18.77 3.18
C LEU A 241 -23.66 -18.71 3.91
N GLY A 242 -23.90 -19.65 4.81
CA GLY A 242 -25.19 -19.78 5.50
C GLY A 242 -26.32 -20.32 4.60
N VAL A 243 -26.00 -21.05 3.55
CA VAL A 243 -26.99 -21.64 2.62
C VAL A 243 -27.17 -23.13 2.83
N LEU A 244 -28.32 -23.65 2.43
CA LEU A 244 -28.60 -25.07 2.49
C LEU A 244 -27.60 -25.86 1.63
N GLY A 245 -26.97 -26.87 2.23
CA GLY A 245 -26.01 -27.75 1.57
C GLY A 245 -24.56 -27.32 1.69
N GLU A 246 -24.24 -26.25 2.42
CA GLU A 246 -22.87 -25.75 2.63
C GLU A 246 -21.94 -26.80 3.27
N ASP A 247 -22.47 -27.67 4.12
CA ASP A 247 -21.68 -28.72 4.78
C ASP A 247 -21.52 -30.01 3.92
N THR A 248 -21.88 -29.96 2.63
CA THR A 248 -21.72 -31.10 1.71
C THR A 248 -20.24 -31.38 1.47
N PRO A 249 -19.79 -32.65 1.51
CA PRO A 249 -18.42 -33.01 1.11
C PRO A 249 -18.08 -32.49 -0.31
N GLY A 250 -16.96 -31.81 -0.45
CA GLY A 250 -16.55 -31.09 -1.67
C GLY A 250 -16.74 -29.57 -1.57
N VAL A 251 -17.37 -29.06 -0.50
CA VAL A 251 -17.38 -27.62 -0.16
C VAL A 251 -16.27 -27.33 0.85
N ILE A 252 -15.42 -26.38 0.55
CA ILE A 252 -14.27 -26.00 1.38
C ILE A 252 -14.14 -24.47 1.45
N GLY A 253 -13.71 -23.95 2.59
CA GLY A 253 -13.34 -22.55 2.70
C GLY A 253 -12.05 -22.22 1.97
N ALA A 254 -11.97 -21.03 1.38
CA ALA A 254 -10.79 -20.63 0.58
C ALA A 254 -9.51 -20.57 1.43
N ILE A 255 -9.60 -20.13 2.69
CA ILE A 255 -8.43 -20.07 3.59
C ILE A 255 -7.88 -21.47 3.87
N GLU A 256 -8.74 -22.45 4.11
CA GLU A 256 -8.37 -23.84 4.34
C GLU A 256 -7.81 -24.50 3.06
N PHE A 257 -8.42 -24.20 1.90
CA PHE A 257 -7.96 -24.68 0.60
C PHE A 257 -6.55 -24.19 0.27
N LEU A 258 -6.34 -22.87 0.35
CA LEU A 258 -5.04 -22.24 0.08
C LEU A 258 -3.97 -22.72 1.06
N ARG A 259 -4.31 -22.84 2.35
CA ARG A 259 -3.39 -23.34 3.38
C ARG A 259 -2.96 -24.77 3.14
N LYS A 260 -3.88 -25.68 2.78
CA LYS A 260 -3.54 -27.06 2.43
C LYS A 260 -2.57 -27.15 1.26
N SER A 261 -2.77 -26.31 0.23
CA SER A 261 -1.84 -26.25 -0.88
C SER A 261 -0.44 -25.79 -0.47
N ARG A 262 -0.37 -24.80 0.43
CA ARG A 262 0.91 -24.20 0.83
C ARG A 262 1.70 -25.02 1.85
N LEU A 263 1.02 -25.74 2.75
CA LEU A 263 1.68 -26.48 3.83
C LEU A 263 1.88 -27.96 3.49
N ASP A 264 0.87 -28.57 2.87
CA ASP A 264 0.82 -30.02 2.71
C ASP A 264 1.12 -30.47 1.26
N ASN A 265 1.15 -29.53 0.31
CA ASN A 265 1.15 -29.83 -1.14
C ASN A 265 0.05 -30.83 -1.56
N ASN A 266 -1.04 -30.88 -0.79
CA ASN A 266 -2.10 -31.91 -0.89
C ASN A 266 -3.49 -31.27 -1.00
N ALA A 267 -3.61 -30.15 -1.69
CA ALA A 267 -4.92 -29.62 -2.05
C ALA A 267 -5.44 -30.36 -3.29
N GLU A 268 -6.50 -31.14 -3.11
CA GLU A 268 -7.17 -31.83 -4.20
C GLU A 268 -8.38 -31.05 -4.67
N VAL A 269 -8.60 -31.00 -5.95
CA VAL A 269 -9.80 -30.42 -6.59
C VAL A 269 -10.37 -31.41 -7.58
N GLY A 270 -11.67 -31.33 -7.82
CA GLY A 270 -12.30 -32.06 -8.88
C GLY A 270 -12.11 -31.44 -10.27
N LYS A 271 -12.88 -31.86 -11.24
CA LYS A 271 -12.80 -31.35 -12.62
C LYS A 271 -13.56 -30.06 -12.82
N LYS A 272 -14.67 -29.86 -12.09
CA LYS A 272 -15.56 -28.70 -12.18
C LYS A 272 -15.56 -27.95 -10.87
N VAL A 273 -14.80 -26.89 -10.82
CA VAL A 273 -14.61 -26.07 -9.62
C VAL A 273 -15.42 -24.78 -9.73
N VAL A 274 -16.21 -24.50 -8.70
CA VAL A 274 -16.88 -23.21 -8.55
C VAL A 274 -16.29 -22.48 -7.35
N VAL A 275 -15.78 -21.27 -7.59
CA VAL A 275 -15.27 -20.37 -6.53
C VAL A 275 -16.27 -19.28 -6.28
N ILE A 276 -16.75 -19.17 -5.04
CA ILE A 276 -17.77 -18.19 -4.64
C ILE A 276 -17.08 -16.98 -4.01
N GLY A 277 -17.16 -15.84 -4.68
CA GLY A 277 -16.60 -14.57 -4.26
C GLY A 277 -15.96 -13.79 -5.39
N GLY A 278 -15.80 -12.46 -5.23
CA GLY A 278 -15.26 -11.54 -6.23
C GLY A 278 -13.93 -10.87 -5.82
N GLY A 279 -13.35 -11.21 -4.66
CA GLY A 279 -12.12 -10.61 -4.15
C GLY A 279 -10.85 -11.36 -4.53
N ASN A 280 -9.67 -10.80 -4.18
CA ASN A 280 -8.35 -11.37 -4.51
C ASN A 280 -8.18 -12.83 -4.02
N VAL A 281 -8.74 -13.20 -2.86
CA VAL A 281 -8.72 -14.57 -2.34
C VAL A 281 -9.47 -15.53 -3.26
N ALA A 282 -10.59 -15.07 -3.85
CA ALA A 282 -11.34 -15.86 -4.83
C ALA A 282 -10.54 -16.06 -6.11
N THR A 283 -9.92 -15.00 -6.63
CA THR A 283 -9.05 -15.04 -7.81
C THR A 283 -7.86 -15.97 -7.59
N ASP A 284 -7.19 -15.87 -6.43
CA ASP A 284 -6.09 -16.77 -6.05
C ASP A 284 -6.54 -18.22 -5.98
N SER A 285 -7.72 -18.49 -5.39
CA SER A 285 -8.28 -19.83 -5.28
C SER A 285 -8.64 -20.42 -6.65
N ALA A 286 -9.22 -19.62 -7.54
CA ALA A 286 -9.60 -20.05 -8.88
C ALA A 286 -8.36 -20.37 -9.73
N ARG A 287 -7.37 -19.50 -9.74
CA ARG A 287 -6.11 -19.70 -10.46
C ARG A 287 -5.32 -20.90 -9.91
N LEU A 288 -5.35 -21.12 -8.59
CA LEU A 288 -4.75 -22.29 -7.96
C LEU A 288 -5.48 -23.56 -8.35
N ALA A 289 -6.82 -23.58 -8.30
CA ALA A 289 -7.62 -24.75 -8.69
C ALA A 289 -7.34 -25.18 -10.14
N HIS A 290 -7.21 -24.22 -11.05
CA HIS A 290 -6.82 -24.49 -12.43
C HIS A 290 -5.43 -25.16 -12.52
N ARG A 291 -4.42 -24.67 -11.79
CA ARG A 291 -3.07 -25.26 -11.73
C ARG A 291 -3.03 -26.65 -11.10
N LEU A 292 -3.96 -26.95 -10.22
CA LEU A 292 -4.12 -28.27 -9.60
C LEU A 292 -4.87 -29.27 -10.51
N GLY A 293 -5.24 -28.86 -11.73
CA GLY A 293 -5.79 -29.76 -12.76
C GLY A 293 -7.31 -29.72 -12.91
N ALA A 294 -7.98 -28.71 -12.38
CA ALA A 294 -9.40 -28.49 -12.70
C ALA A 294 -9.57 -28.22 -14.20
N GLU A 295 -10.53 -28.89 -14.83
CA GLU A 295 -10.82 -28.75 -16.27
C GLU A 295 -11.71 -27.52 -16.55
N GLU A 296 -12.64 -27.24 -15.65
CA GLU A 296 -13.54 -26.08 -15.69
C GLU A 296 -13.49 -25.34 -14.36
N VAL A 297 -13.13 -24.06 -14.38
CA VAL A 297 -13.14 -23.20 -13.19
C VAL A 297 -14.04 -22.00 -13.44
N THR A 298 -15.01 -21.79 -12.57
CA THR A 298 -15.92 -20.65 -12.65
C THR A 298 -15.93 -19.88 -11.33
N MET A 299 -15.65 -18.58 -11.39
CA MET A 299 -15.89 -17.66 -10.28
C MET A 299 -17.33 -17.16 -10.33
N VAL A 300 -18.01 -17.12 -9.18
CA VAL A 300 -19.37 -16.58 -9.01
C VAL A 300 -19.31 -15.41 -8.04
N SER A 301 -19.62 -14.20 -8.50
CA SER A 301 -19.58 -12.98 -7.72
C SER A 301 -20.96 -12.31 -7.61
N LEU A 302 -21.26 -11.76 -6.44
CA LEU A 302 -22.44 -10.91 -6.22
C LEU A 302 -22.34 -9.59 -6.98
N GLU A 303 -21.12 -9.06 -7.07
CA GLU A 303 -20.80 -7.79 -7.71
C GLU A 303 -20.90 -7.93 -9.25
N SER A 304 -21.08 -6.80 -9.90
CA SER A 304 -20.87 -6.69 -11.35
C SER A 304 -19.38 -6.74 -11.69
N ARG A 305 -19.02 -6.98 -12.95
CA ARG A 305 -17.62 -7.03 -13.39
C ARG A 305 -16.83 -5.77 -13.01
N ASP A 306 -17.46 -4.59 -13.14
CA ASP A 306 -16.84 -3.29 -12.87
C ASP A 306 -16.69 -2.97 -11.38
N THR A 307 -17.40 -3.71 -10.50
CA THR A 307 -17.40 -3.47 -9.05
C THR A 307 -16.82 -4.63 -8.26
N MET A 308 -16.24 -5.61 -8.93
CA MET A 308 -15.53 -6.71 -8.25
C MET A 308 -14.39 -6.16 -7.39
N PRO A 309 -14.24 -6.60 -6.13
CA PRO A 309 -13.20 -6.08 -5.25
C PRO A 309 -11.79 -6.63 -5.52
N SER A 310 -11.62 -7.58 -6.44
CA SER A 310 -10.31 -8.05 -6.89
C SER A 310 -9.65 -7.00 -7.80
N TYR A 311 -8.33 -6.94 -7.80
CA TYR A 311 -7.59 -6.03 -8.69
C TYR A 311 -7.83 -6.41 -10.15
N GLU A 312 -8.03 -5.40 -11.00
CA GLU A 312 -8.28 -5.59 -12.43
C GLU A 312 -7.18 -6.43 -13.10
N SER A 313 -5.93 -6.22 -12.74
CA SER A 313 -4.81 -7.01 -13.24
C SER A 313 -4.92 -8.51 -12.88
N GLU A 314 -5.40 -8.83 -11.68
CA GLU A 314 -5.57 -10.22 -11.25
C GLU A 314 -6.77 -10.88 -11.92
N ILE A 315 -7.84 -10.11 -12.15
CA ILE A 315 -9.01 -10.58 -12.90
C ILE A 315 -8.62 -10.85 -14.35
N ALA A 316 -7.91 -9.93 -15.00
CA ALA A 316 -7.44 -10.11 -16.37
C ALA A 316 -6.55 -11.34 -16.50
N LEU A 317 -5.63 -11.56 -15.55
CA LEU A 317 -4.79 -12.75 -15.53
C LEU A 317 -5.61 -14.05 -15.35
N ALA A 318 -6.67 -14.02 -14.55
CA ALA A 318 -7.55 -15.17 -14.38
C ALA A 318 -8.33 -15.49 -15.68
N GLU A 319 -8.87 -14.47 -16.36
CA GLU A 319 -9.54 -14.62 -17.65
C GLU A 319 -8.59 -15.13 -18.74
N GLU A 320 -7.35 -14.63 -18.82
CA GLU A 320 -6.31 -15.12 -19.72
C GLU A 320 -5.92 -16.59 -19.45
N GLU A 321 -6.02 -17.04 -18.20
CA GLU A 321 -5.78 -18.42 -17.77
C GLU A 321 -7.00 -19.34 -18.01
N GLY A 322 -8.08 -18.83 -18.63
CA GLY A 322 -9.27 -19.62 -19.01
C GLY A 322 -10.31 -19.77 -17.90
N ILE A 323 -10.22 -18.99 -16.82
CA ILE A 323 -11.20 -18.98 -15.75
C ILE A 323 -12.43 -18.18 -16.19
N SER A 324 -13.61 -18.79 -16.07
CA SER A 324 -14.88 -18.13 -16.36
C SER A 324 -15.34 -17.31 -15.16
N ILE A 325 -15.89 -16.10 -15.40
CA ILE A 325 -16.39 -15.23 -14.35
C ILE A 325 -17.88 -14.95 -14.57
N SER A 326 -18.71 -15.37 -13.61
CA SER A 326 -20.16 -15.15 -13.58
C SER A 326 -20.49 -14.07 -12.54
N CYS A 327 -20.63 -12.84 -13.00
CA CYS A 327 -20.95 -11.68 -12.15
C CYS A 327 -22.46 -11.54 -11.92
N SER A 328 -22.83 -10.84 -10.84
CA SER A 328 -24.21 -10.54 -10.44
C SER A 328 -25.04 -11.80 -10.12
N TRP A 329 -24.42 -12.80 -9.50
CA TRP A 329 -25.07 -14.00 -9.05
C TRP A 329 -24.77 -14.31 -7.58
N GLY A 330 -25.81 -14.67 -6.83
CA GLY A 330 -25.71 -15.18 -5.45
C GLY A 330 -26.05 -16.66 -5.41
N VAL A 331 -25.44 -17.40 -4.49
CA VAL A 331 -25.77 -18.81 -4.25
C VAL A 331 -27.05 -18.88 -3.43
N ASN A 332 -28.01 -19.66 -3.93
CA ASN A 332 -29.26 -19.94 -3.24
C ASN A 332 -29.19 -21.26 -2.47
N LYS A 333 -28.60 -22.28 -3.07
CA LYS A 333 -28.51 -23.62 -2.52
C LYS A 333 -27.37 -24.41 -3.14
N ILE A 334 -26.78 -25.31 -2.38
CA ILE A 334 -25.81 -26.31 -2.85
C ILE A 334 -26.50 -27.67 -2.85
N ASN A 335 -26.48 -28.36 -3.99
CA ASN A 335 -27.17 -29.60 -4.20
C ASN A 335 -26.21 -30.78 -4.15
N ALA A 336 -26.62 -31.85 -3.43
CA ALA A 336 -25.92 -33.12 -3.39
C ALA A 336 -26.73 -34.21 -4.09
N LYS A 337 -26.03 -35.12 -4.77
CA LYS A 337 -26.60 -36.33 -5.33
C LYS A 337 -25.83 -37.54 -4.81
N ALA A 338 -26.53 -38.48 -4.19
CA ALA A 338 -25.91 -39.62 -3.53
C ALA A 338 -24.80 -39.26 -2.52
N GLY A 339 -25.01 -38.21 -1.76
CA GLY A 339 -24.06 -37.71 -0.75
C GLY A 339 -22.81 -36.98 -1.30
N LYS A 340 -22.72 -36.73 -2.60
CA LYS A 340 -21.64 -35.99 -3.25
C LYS A 340 -22.18 -34.69 -3.83
N LEU A 341 -21.35 -33.67 -3.84
CA LEU A 341 -21.64 -32.39 -4.48
C LEU A 341 -21.97 -32.58 -5.95
N ALA A 342 -22.98 -31.92 -6.47
CA ALA A 342 -23.45 -32.07 -7.85
C ALA A 342 -23.66 -30.73 -8.55
N SER A 343 -24.23 -29.72 -7.90
CA SER A 343 -24.49 -28.42 -8.52
C SER A 343 -24.77 -27.34 -7.47
N LEU A 344 -24.72 -26.08 -7.91
CA LEU A 344 -25.19 -24.92 -7.19
C LEU A 344 -26.40 -24.33 -7.90
N ASP A 345 -27.45 -23.97 -7.16
CA ASP A 345 -28.53 -23.14 -7.65
C ASP A 345 -28.19 -21.69 -7.34
N LEU A 346 -28.26 -20.85 -8.34
CA LEU A 346 -27.94 -19.44 -8.28
C LEU A 346 -29.19 -18.58 -8.46
N LYS A 347 -29.20 -17.41 -7.87
CA LYS A 347 -30.19 -16.34 -8.07
C LYS A 347 -29.52 -15.04 -8.47
N SER A 348 -30.15 -14.29 -9.36
CA SER A 348 -29.58 -13.04 -9.88
C SER A 348 -29.47 -12.01 -8.75
N CYS A 349 -28.29 -11.43 -8.57
CA CYS A 349 -28.05 -10.31 -7.67
C CYS A 349 -28.30 -9.00 -8.41
N ILE A 350 -29.24 -8.19 -7.87
CA ILE A 350 -29.54 -6.84 -8.42
C ILE A 350 -28.50 -5.84 -7.96
N SER A 351 -28.13 -5.91 -6.68
CA SER A 351 -27.10 -5.07 -6.07
C SER A 351 -26.52 -5.78 -4.85
N ALA A 352 -25.19 -5.73 -4.69
CA ALA A 352 -24.49 -6.24 -3.52
C ALA A 352 -24.51 -5.25 -2.33
N PHE A 353 -24.74 -3.96 -2.61
CA PHE A 353 -24.71 -2.90 -1.61
C PHE A 353 -26.00 -2.08 -1.61
N ASP A 354 -26.35 -1.54 -0.46
CA ASP A 354 -27.45 -0.57 -0.33
C ASP A 354 -27.04 0.83 -0.85
N ARG A 355 -27.98 1.77 -0.78
CA ARG A 355 -27.74 3.16 -1.20
C ARG A 355 -26.72 3.91 -0.34
N GLN A 356 -26.42 3.42 0.85
CA GLN A 356 -25.44 3.95 1.80
C GLN A 356 -24.06 3.29 1.63
N GLY A 357 -23.93 2.30 0.74
CA GLY A 357 -22.69 1.56 0.51
C GLY A 357 -22.44 0.42 1.50
N ASN A 358 -23.44 0.05 2.33
CA ASN A 358 -23.31 -1.11 3.21
C ASN A 358 -23.62 -2.40 2.44
N PHE A 359 -22.91 -3.46 2.77
CA PHE A 359 -23.18 -4.79 2.20
C PHE A 359 -24.59 -5.27 2.59
N SER A 360 -25.47 -5.30 1.60
CA SER A 360 -26.89 -5.67 1.76
C SER A 360 -27.43 -6.19 0.42
N PRO A 361 -27.09 -7.44 0.04
CA PRO A 361 -27.41 -7.96 -1.27
C PRO A 361 -28.93 -8.09 -1.49
N SER A 362 -29.39 -7.61 -2.65
CA SER A 362 -30.78 -7.73 -3.12
C SER A 362 -30.84 -8.63 -4.35
N TYR A 363 -31.90 -9.41 -4.48
CA TYR A 363 -32.01 -10.46 -5.49
C TYR A 363 -33.28 -10.36 -6.32
N ASP A 364 -33.21 -10.81 -7.57
CA ASP A 364 -34.35 -11.10 -8.44
C ASP A 364 -34.64 -12.61 -8.37
N GLU A 365 -35.56 -13.00 -7.50
CA GLU A 365 -35.92 -14.40 -7.26
C GLU A 365 -36.55 -15.08 -8.49
N SER A 366 -36.96 -14.32 -9.50
CA SER A 366 -37.52 -14.86 -10.74
C SER A 366 -36.42 -15.33 -11.73
N LYS A 367 -35.20 -14.86 -11.54
CA LYS A 367 -34.05 -15.18 -12.40
C LYS A 367 -33.12 -16.12 -11.65
N THR A 368 -33.17 -17.37 -12.04
CA THR A 368 -32.35 -18.44 -11.45
C THR A 368 -31.47 -19.09 -12.51
N SER A 369 -30.37 -19.68 -12.08
CA SER A 369 -29.46 -20.47 -12.90
C SER A 369 -28.95 -21.66 -12.09
N SER A 370 -28.38 -22.67 -12.75
CA SER A 370 -27.72 -23.77 -12.04
C SER A 370 -26.39 -24.07 -12.72
N ILE A 371 -25.37 -24.32 -11.89
CA ILE A 371 -24.02 -24.63 -12.36
C ILE A 371 -23.58 -25.95 -11.73
N ALA A 372 -23.09 -26.88 -12.58
CA ALA A 372 -22.56 -28.16 -12.12
C ALA A 372 -21.19 -27.98 -11.46
N ALA A 373 -20.98 -28.62 -10.33
CA ALA A 373 -19.71 -28.56 -9.61
C ALA A 373 -19.48 -29.87 -8.85
N ASP A 374 -18.23 -30.29 -8.78
CA ASP A 374 -17.74 -31.36 -7.92
C ASP A 374 -16.85 -30.83 -6.79
N THR A 375 -16.43 -29.57 -6.88
CA THR A 375 -15.73 -28.83 -5.84
C THR A 375 -16.25 -27.39 -5.76
N VAL A 376 -16.51 -26.92 -4.55
CA VAL A 376 -16.89 -25.52 -4.26
C VAL A 376 -15.91 -24.91 -3.27
N ILE A 377 -15.35 -23.77 -3.64
CA ILE A 377 -14.43 -23.01 -2.78
C ILE A 377 -15.13 -21.71 -2.35
N VAL A 378 -15.34 -21.54 -1.03
CA VAL A 378 -16.05 -20.38 -0.48
C VAL A 378 -15.05 -19.28 -0.09
N ALA A 379 -15.04 -18.18 -0.84
CA ALA A 379 -14.10 -17.06 -0.73
C ALA A 379 -14.79 -15.72 -0.48
N ILE A 380 -15.77 -15.68 0.42
CA ILE A 380 -16.62 -14.51 0.72
C ILE A 380 -16.13 -13.66 1.89
N GLY A 381 -14.92 -13.89 2.36
CA GLY A 381 -14.30 -13.15 3.44
C GLY A 381 -13.69 -14.04 4.51
N GLN A 382 -13.09 -13.39 5.50
CA GLN A 382 -12.35 -14.01 6.59
C GLN A 382 -12.97 -13.62 7.95
N ALA A 383 -12.80 -14.50 8.93
CA ALA A 383 -13.22 -14.27 10.29
C ALA A 383 -12.04 -14.47 11.27
N THR A 384 -12.09 -13.73 12.36
CA THR A 384 -11.12 -13.87 13.47
C THR A 384 -11.51 -15.05 14.35
N ASP A 385 -10.54 -15.66 14.99
CA ASP A 385 -10.74 -16.55 16.12
C ASP A 385 -10.43 -15.80 17.42
N LEU A 386 -11.43 -15.58 18.24
CA LEU A 386 -11.32 -14.90 19.54
C LEU A 386 -11.59 -15.84 20.72
N SER A 387 -11.49 -17.15 20.51
CA SER A 387 -11.77 -18.17 21.56
C SER A 387 -10.83 -18.05 22.76
N PHE A 388 -9.61 -17.56 22.55
CA PHE A 388 -8.60 -17.35 23.58
C PHE A 388 -8.76 -16.03 24.36
N ALA A 389 -9.47 -15.04 23.81
CA ALA A 389 -9.49 -13.68 24.33
C ALA A 389 -10.50 -13.50 25.50
N ASP A 390 -10.12 -12.69 26.49
CA ASP A 390 -11.02 -12.23 27.56
C ASP A 390 -12.22 -11.47 26.94
N GLU A 391 -13.40 -11.66 27.47
CA GLU A 391 -14.63 -10.99 27.01
C GLU A 391 -14.51 -9.46 27.03
N LYS A 392 -13.72 -8.89 27.97
CA LYS A 392 -13.45 -7.45 28.05
C LYS A 392 -12.68 -6.90 26.84
N MET A 393 -12.00 -7.77 26.12
CA MET A 393 -11.24 -7.40 24.93
C MET A 393 -12.06 -7.46 23.65
N LYS A 394 -13.27 -8.03 23.69
CA LYS A 394 -14.06 -8.32 22.49
C LYS A 394 -15.00 -7.17 22.13
N ALA A 395 -14.94 -6.72 20.90
CA ALA A 395 -15.88 -5.79 20.26
C ALA A 395 -16.48 -6.46 19.02
N GLY A 396 -17.54 -7.25 19.21
CA GLY A 396 -18.13 -8.09 18.16
C GLY A 396 -17.14 -9.15 17.67
N SER A 397 -16.81 -9.13 16.39
CA SER A 397 -15.88 -10.07 15.76
C SER A 397 -14.42 -9.64 15.82
N ARG A 398 -14.03 -8.68 16.65
CA ARG A 398 -12.67 -8.12 16.74
C ARG A 398 -12.25 -7.88 18.19
N ILE A 399 -10.95 -7.65 18.37
CA ILE A 399 -10.44 -7.12 19.62
C ILE A 399 -10.60 -5.60 19.61
N GLU A 400 -11.13 -5.07 20.71
CA GLU A 400 -11.23 -3.63 20.95
C GLU A 400 -9.85 -3.04 21.19
N VAL A 401 -9.53 -1.96 20.46
CA VAL A 401 -8.27 -1.26 20.61
C VAL A 401 -8.47 0.24 20.55
N ASN A 402 -7.64 0.97 21.27
CA ASN A 402 -7.47 2.40 21.06
C ASN A 402 -6.81 2.63 19.68
N SER A 403 -7.41 3.42 18.83
CA SER A 403 -6.96 3.64 17.44
C SER A 403 -5.54 4.24 17.32
N ASN A 404 -5.09 4.95 18.34
CA ASN A 404 -3.78 5.61 18.35
C ASN A 404 -2.70 4.74 18.99
N THR A 405 -3.00 4.13 20.15
CA THR A 405 -2.02 3.38 20.94
C THR A 405 -2.08 1.86 20.74
N LEU A 406 -3.15 1.35 20.14
CA LEU A 406 -3.43 -0.08 20.00
C LEU A 406 -3.55 -0.84 21.34
N GLU A 407 -3.67 -0.11 22.46
CA GLU A 407 -3.97 -0.69 23.77
C GLU A 407 -5.38 -1.31 23.76
N THR A 408 -5.51 -2.48 24.34
CA THR A 408 -6.82 -3.10 24.63
C THR A 408 -7.35 -2.61 25.99
N PRO A 409 -8.61 -2.91 26.35
CA PRO A 409 -9.11 -2.65 27.70
C PRO A 409 -8.35 -3.40 28.82
N VAL A 410 -7.50 -4.38 28.49
CA VAL A 410 -6.68 -5.11 29.45
C VAL A 410 -5.29 -4.47 29.52
N PRO A 411 -4.85 -3.92 30.67
CA PRO A 411 -3.57 -3.26 30.79
C PRO A 411 -2.39 -4.16 30.40
N GLY A 412 -1.42 -3.62 29.64
CA GLY A 412 -0.26 -4.35 29.14
C GLY A 412 -0.55 -5.27 27.96
N VAL A 413 -1.80 -5.32 27.49
CA VAL A 413 -2.20 -6.08 26.31
C VAL A 413 -2.54 -5.12 25.17
N PHE A 414 -1.91 -5.36 24.02
CA PHE A 414 -2.07 -4.61 22.77
C PHE A 414 -2.59 -5.55 21.69
N ALA A 415 -3.28 -5.03 20.68
CA ALA A 415 -3.69 -5.83 19.53
C ALA A 415 -3.60 -5.05 18.24
N GLY A 416 -3.34 -5.76 17.13
CA GLY A 416 -3.21 -5.12 15.83
C GLY A 416 -3.26 -6.10 14.66
N GLY A 417 -3.16 -5.56 13.44
CA GLY A 417 -3.44 -6.31 12.23
C GLY A 417 -4.93 -6.67 12.12
N ASP A 418 -5.27 -7.71 11.36
CA ASP A 418 -6.66 -8.04 11.00
C ASP A 418 -7.55 -8.45 12.19
N VAL A 419 -6.97 -8.76 13.34
CA VAL A 419 -7.73 -9.07 14.56
C VAL A 419 -8.30 -7.82 15.23
N GLY A 420 -7.65 -6.65 15.06
CA GLY A 420 -8.04 -5.38 15.68
C GLY A 420 -8.55 -4.33 14.69
N THR A 421 -8.37 -4.49 13.38
CA THR A 421 -8.69 -3.47 12.37
C THR A 421 -9.75 -3.92 11.37
N THR A 422 -10.39 -2.95 10.70
CA THR A 422 -11.37 -3.21 9.62
C THR A 422 -10.71 -3.37 8.25
N ILE A 423 -9.60 -2.69 8.02
CA ILE A 423 -8.89 -2.69 6.74
C ILE A 423 -7.84 -3.78 6.80
N ARG A 424 -7.93 -4.72 5.87
CA ARG A 424 -7.13 -5.94 5.84
C ARG A 424 -6.17 -5.92 4.67
N SER A 425 -4.94 -5.49 4.94
CA SER A 425 -3.84 -5.57 3.97
C SER A 425 -2.52 -5.80 4.70
N ILE A 426 -1.55 -6.38 3.99
CA ILE A 426 -0.23 -6.70 4.54
C ILE A 426 0.47 -5.42 5.01
N VAL A 427 0.49 -4.38 4.19
CA VAL A 427 1.18 -3.11 4.53
C VAL A 427 0.54 -2.39 5.72
N GLN A 428 -0.78 -2.55 5.92
CA GLN A 428 -1.45 -2.01 7.11
C GLN A 428 -1.19 -2.86 8.35
N ALA A 429 -1.08 -4.18 8.20
CA ALA A 429 -0.65 -5.05 9.28
C ALA A 429 0.79 -4.71 9.72
N ILE A 430 1.70 -4.42 8.79
CA ILE A 430 3.05 -3.90 9.06
C ILE A 430 2.98 -2.58 9.83
N ALA A 431 2.22 -1.62 9.34
CA ALA A 431 2.02 -0.32 10.01
C ALA A 431 1.49 -0.49 11.44
N SER A 432 0.53 -1.39 11.62
CA SER A 432 -0.03 -1.72 12.92
C SER A 432 1.01 -2.33 13.86
N GLY A 433 1.81 -3.28 13.38
CA GLY A 433 2.89 -3.89 14.14
C GLY A 433 3.96 -2.88 14.59
N LYS A 434 4.35 -1.97 13.70
CA LYS A 434 5.28 -0.87 14.01
C LYS A 434 4.72 0.06 15.08
N ARG A 435 3.47 0.49 14.93
CA ARG A 435 2.79 1.34 15.92
C ARG A 435 2.68 0.64 17.27
N ALA A 436 2.32 -0.65 17.28
CA ALA A 436 2.27 -1.44 18.51
C ALA A 436 3.64 -1.48 19.20
N ALA A 437 4.72 -1.70 18.45
CA ALA A 437 6.07 -1.74 19.01
C ALA A 437 6.43 -0.43 19.73
N ILE A 438 6.16 0.72 19.10
CA ILE A 438 6.40 2.03 19.72
C ILE A 438 5.52 2.23 20.95
N SER A 439 4.24 1.90 20.87
CA SER A 439 3.30 2.03 21.98
C SER A 439 3.68 1.16 23.17
N MET A 440 4.13 -0.06 22.90
CA MET A 440 4.61 -0.99 23.93
C MET A 440 5.92 -0.52 24.55
N ASP A 441 6.87 0.00 23.77
CA ASP A 441 8.11 0.58 24.30
C ASP A 441 7.82 1.75 25.26
N ILE A 442 6.91 2.66 24.86
CA ILE A 442 6.44 3.75 25.70
C ILE A 442 5.81 3.23 27.01
N PHE A 443 4.95 2.22 26.91
CA PHE A 443 4.34 1.58 28.09
C PHE A 443 5.38 0.95 29.03
N LEU A 444 6.36 0.25 28.48
CA LEU A 444 7.37 -0.49 29.24
C LEU A 444 8.46 0.40 29.85
N THR A 445 8.76 1.52 29.21
CA THR A 445 9.84 2.44 29.61
C THR A 445 9.34 3.71 30.29
N GLY A 446 8.03 3.97 30.28
CA GLY A 446 7.43 5.19 30.87
C GLY A 446 7.59 6.42 29.97
N GLY A 447 7.72 6.26 28.66
CA GLY A 447 7.85 7.32 27.68
C GLY A 447 6.57 8.17 27.50
N ASP A 448 6.66 9.26 26.73
CA ASP A 448 5.54 10.16 26.48
C ASP A 448 4.61 9.65 25.39
N LYS A 449 3.36 9.33 25.74
CA LYS A 449 2.31 8.89 24.80
C LYS A 449 1.94 9.95 23.76
N ASN A 450 2.24 11.23 23.99
CA ASN A 450 1.95 12.30 23.04
C ASN A 450 2.71 12.16 21.72
N VAL A 451 3.82 11.42 21.71
CA VAL A 451 4.56 11.08 20.48
C VAL A 451 3.67 10.34 19.48
N LEU A 452 2.81 9.41 19.94
CA LEU A 452 1.86 8.70 19.08
C LEU A 452 0.70 9.58 18.60
N LEU A 453 0.30 10.57 19.43
CA LEU A 453 -0.78 11.50 19.10
C LEU A 453 -0.33 12.57 18.09
N ALA A 454 0.92 13.02 18.19
CA ALA A 454 1.50 14.01 17.29
C ALA A 454 1.75 13.45 15.87
N ALA A 455 1.98 12.17 15.78
CA ALA A 455 2.15 11.44 14.51
C ALA A 455 0.80 11.11 13.86
N GLY A 456 -0.16 12.00 13.75
CA GLY A 456 -1.47 11.82 13.08
C GLY A 456 -1.74 10.43 12.45
N ILE A 457 -2.83 10.22 11.77
CA ILE A 457 -3.14 8.95 11.07
C ILE A 457 -2.14 8.67 9.90
N GLY A 458 -0.98 9.29 9.92
CA GLY A 458 0.11 9.06 8.97
C GLY A 458 1.10 8.00 9.46
N PRO A 459 2.06 7.65 8.63
CA PRO A 459 3.06 6.63 8.97
C PRO A 459 3.90 7.08 10.17
N THR A 460 3.78 6.34 11.27
CA THR A 460 4.63 6.56 12.43
C THR A 460 6.04 6.06 12.09
N SER A 461 7.01 6.96 11.97
CA SER A 461 8.39 6.58 11.70
C SER A 461 9.07 6.07 12.96
N ILE A 462 9.61 4.87 12.91
CA ILE A 462 10.43 4.31 13.98
C ILE A 462 11.73 5.08 14.12
N GLY A 463 12.29 5.54 13.01
CA GLY A 463 13.50 6.35 13.00
C GLY A 463 13.31 7.68 13.74
N SER A 464 12.20 8.38 13.47
CA SER A 464 11.85 9.61 14.20
C SER A 464 11.63 9.33 15.70
N TYR A 465 10.97 8.23 16.02
CA TYR A 465 10.79 7.83 17.41
C TYR A 465 12.13 7.55 18.11
N MET A 466 13.03 6.83 17.47
CA MET A 466 14.35 6.51 18.02
C MET A 466 15.24 7.74 18.19
N ALA A 467 15.09 8.74 17.34
CA ALA A 467 15.83 10.00 17.38
C ALA A 467 15.26 11.03 18.37
N GLY A 468 14.21 10.69 19.13
CA GLY A 468 13.58 11.60 20.08
C GLY A 468 12.61 12.61 19.46
N GLY A 469 12.13 12.37 18.25
CA GLY A 469 11.14 13.20 17.55
C GLY A 469 11.73 14.34 16.71
N ASP A 470 13.02 14.63 16.83
CA ASP A 470 13.66 15.77 16.13
C ASP A 470 14.25 15.42 14.76
N ALA A 471 14.42 14.14 14.45
CA ALA A 471 14.97 13.71 13.18
C ALA A 471 13.96 12.84 12.42
N ILE A 472 13.60 13.26 11.22
CA ILE A 472 12.99 12.38 10.24
C ILE A 472 14.15 11.72 9.49
N PRO A 473 14.46 10.44 9.71
CA PRO A 473 15.52 9.76 8.98
C PRO A 473 15.20 9.79 7.48
N GLY A 474 16.16 10.11 6.67
CA GLY A 474 16.02 10.14 5.22
C GLY A 474 15.71 11.53 4.62
N ASN A 475 15.67 12.60 5.39
CA ASN A 475 15.39 13.96 4.89
C ASN A 475 16.62 14.76 4.45
N HIS A 476 17.76 14.14 4.25
CA HIS A 476 18.81 14.76 3.45
C HIS A 476 18.46 14.59 1.97
N VAL A 477 17.69 15.52 1.44
CA VAL A 477 17.65 15.73 0.00
C VAL A 477 19.06 16.18 -0.39
N PRO A 478 19.75 15.49 -1.30
CA PRO A 478 20.98 16.05 -1.88
C PRO A 478 20.65 17.45 -2.42
N GLU A 479 21.51 18.42 -2.20
CA GLU A 479 21.31 19.84 -2.58
C GLU A 479 21.05 20.03 -4.08
N GLU A 480 21.25 18.99 -4.90
CA GLU A 480 20.95 18.99 -6.33
C GLU A 480 20.03 17.83 -6.70
N PRO A 481 18.77 18.10 -7.07
CA PRO A 481 18.07 17.16 -7.92
C PRO A 481 18.77 17.19 -9.29
N GLU A 482 19.72 16.30 -9.54
CA GLU A 482 20.12 16.03 -10.92
C GLU A 482 18.84 15.77 -11.72
N SER A 483 18.67 16.55 -12.75
CA SER A 483 17.55 16.64 -13.67
C SER A 483 16.62 15.44 -13.65
N ALA A 484 15.63 15.45 -12.77
CA ALA A 484 14.52 14.54 -12.87
C ALA A 484 13.94 14.70 -14.28
N PHE A 485 13.74 13.60 -14.98
CA PHE A 485 13.17 13.62 -16.31
C PHE A 485 11.70 14.05 -16.22
N PHE A 486 11.42 15.28 -16.55
CA PHE A 486 10.08 15.87 -16.48
C PHE A 486 9.24 15.67 -17.76
N GLY A 487 9.81 15.04 -18.79
CA GLY A 487 9.06 14.67 -19.99
C GLY A 487 8.20 13.42 -19.81
N PRO A 488 7.21 13.19 -20.69
CA PRO A 488 6.49 11.92 -20.74
C PRO A 488 7.46 10.76 -20.95
N GLY A 489 7.25 9.68 -20.20
CA GLY A 489 8.08 8.49 -20.27
C GLY A 489 7.26 7.23 -20.01
N LYS A 490 7.50 6.20 -20.82
CA LYS A 490 6.81 4.93 -20.68
C LYS A 490 7.19 4.27 -19.35
N ARG A 491 6.19 3.89 -18.55
CA ARG A 491 6.37 3.06 -17.37
C ARG A 491 6.99 1.72 -17.77
N GLN A 492 7.94 1.26 -16.98
CA GLN A 492 8.50 -0.07 -17.14
C GLN A 492 7.58 -1.08 -16.47
N GLU A 493 7.19 -2.09 -17.23
CA GLU A 493 6.33 -3.17 -16.72
C GLU A 493 7.18 -4.40 -16.41
N PRO A 494 6.92 -5.08 -15.28
CA PRO A 494 7.57 -6.34 -14.97
C PRO A 494 7.37 -7.39 -16.05
N ALA A 495 8.38 -8.20 -16.28
CA ALA A 495 8.24 -9.36 -17.15
C ALA A 495 7.31 -10.39 -16.52
N MET A 496 6.52 -11.06 -17.36
CA MET A 496 5.57 -12.08 -16.94
C MET A 496 5.86 -13.39 -17.65
N LEU A 497 5.72 -14.52 -16.95
CA LEU A 497 5.77 -15.84 -17.60
C LEU A 497 4.72 -15.92 -18.71
N SER A 498 5.07 -16.55 -19.83
CA SER A 498 4.13 -16.80 -20.93
C SER A 498 2.93 -17.64 -20.47
N GLY A 499 1.75 -17.45 -21.10
CA GLY A 499 0.49 -18.08 -20.68
C GLY A 499 0.59 -19.59 -20.42
N GLU A 500 1.21 -20.35 -21.34
CA GLU A 500 1.36 -21.79 -21.20
C GLU A 500 2.29 -22.19 -20.03
N LYS A 501 3.43 -21.51 -19.86
CA LYS A 501 4.31 -21.74 -18.71
C LYS A 501 3.66 -21.33 -17.39
N ARG A 502 2.87 -20.26 -17.42
CA ARG A 502 2.19 -19.71 -16.27
C ARG A 502 1.13 -20.66 -15.70
N THR A 503 0.36 -21.32 -16.56
CA THR A 503 -0.72 -22.24 -16.13
C THR A 503 -0.22 -23.62 -15.72
N ASN A 504 0.91 -24.06 -16.24
CA ASN A 504 1.45 -25.41 -16.01
C ASN A 504 2.53 -25.48 -14.91
N SER A 505 2.69 -24.44 -14.12
CA SER A 505 3.70 -24.43 -13.04
C SER A 505 3.24 -23.63 -11.83
N MET A 506 3.92 -23.87 -10.69
CA MET A 506 3.82 -23.06 -9.49
C MET A 506 4.94 -22.01 -9.39
N ASN A 507 5.74 -21.83 -10.45
CA ASN A 507 6.77 -20.82 -10.47
C ASN A 507 6.18 -19.41 -10.37
N GLU A 508 6.93 -18.48 -9.81
CA GLU A 508 6.53 -17.08 -9.71
C GLU A 508 6.18 -16.53 -11.11
N VAL A 509 4.96 -16.02 -11.25
CA VAL A 509 4.41 -15.57 -12.54
C VAL A 509 4.97 -14.22 -12.96
N ASN A 510 5.13 -13.31 -12.02
CA ASN A 510 5.72 -11.99 -12.22
C ASN A 510 7.23 -12.13 -11.99
N GLU A 511 8.04 -11.89 -13.04
CA GLU A 511 9.50 -12.05 -12.97
C GLU A 511 10.22 -10.76 -12.48
N GLY A 512 9.46 -9.69 -12.22
CA GLY A 512 10.02 -8.40 -11.80
C GLY A 512 10.62 -7.59 -12.94
N LEU A 513 11.28 -6.49 -12.58
CA LEU A 513 12.04 -5.66 -13.51
C LEU A 513 13.49 -6.15 -13.61
N SER A 514 14.10 -6.07 -14.80
CA SER A 514 15.56 -6.18 -14.88
C SER A 514 16.23 -5.00 -14.14
N ARG A 515 17.53 -5.10 -13.83
CA ARG A 515 18.29 -4.00 -13.20
C ARG A 515 18.18 -2.71 -14.02
N GLU A 516 18.33 -2.80 -15.33
CA GLU A 516 18.27 -1.67 -16.26
C GLU A 516 16.87 -1.06 -16.33
N ALA A 517 15.85 -1.91 -16.35
CA ALA A 517 14.45 -1.46 -16.33
C ALA A 517 14.10 -0.79 -15.00
N ALA A 518 14.57 -1.32 -13.87
CA ALA A 518 14.38 -0.70 -12.56
C ALA A 518 15.05 0.68 -12.47
N ILE A 519 16.30 0.81 -12.95
CA ILE A 519 16.98 2.11 -13.02
C ILE A 519 16.20 3.08 -13.92
N SER A 520 15.74 2.62 -15.08
CA SER A 520 14.93 3.43 -15.99
C SER A 520 13.61 3.88 -15.38
N GLU A 521 12.93 3.01 -14.64
CA GLU A 521 11.69 3.34 -13.92
C GLU A 521 11.95 4.33 -12.79
N ALA A 522 13.01 4.12 -12.00
CA ALA A 522 13.38 5.01 -10.91
C ALA A 522 13.67 6.44 -11.38
N ARG A 523 14.23 6.62 -12.60
CA ARG A 523 14.46 7.94 -13.24
C ARG A 523 13.18 8.69 -13.56
N ARG A 524 12.05 8.01 -13.65
CA ARG A 524 10.76 8.66 -13.86
C ARG A 524 10.26 9.41 -12.61
N CYS A 525 10.79 9.10 -11.42
CA CYS A 525 10.38 9.73 -10.18
C CYS A 525 10.79 11.21 -10.15
N PHE A 526 9.83 12.10 -9.84
CA PHE A 526 10.06 13.52 -9.67
C PHE A 526 10.82 13.87 -8.38
N ARG A 527 10.95 12.92 -7.47
CA ARG A 527 11.56 13.14 -6.13
C ARG A 527 10.96 14.35 -5.42
N CYS A 528 9.63 14.40 -5.37
CA CYS A 528 8.86 15.51 -4.82
C CYS A 528 9.28 15.79 -3.37
N ASP A 529 9.89 16.96 -3.12
CA ASP A 529 10.39 17.32 -1.80
C ASP A 529 9.28 17.70 -0.84
N GLN A 530 8.24 18.25 -1.37
CA GLN A 530 6.95 18.47 -0.72
C GLN A 530 5.92 18.68 -1.79
N TYR A 531 4.69 18.30 -1.48
CA TYR A 531 3.54 18.79 -2.21
C TYR A 531 3.33 20.27 -1.86
N SER A 532 4.13 21.10 -2.47
CA SER A 532 4.00 22.56 -2.40
C SER A 532 4.11 23.12 -3.80
N PRO A 533 3.04 23.66 -4.36
CA PRO A 533 3.15 24.40 -5.61
C PRO A 533 4.12 25.58 -5.42
N PRO A 534 4.76 26.04 -6.49
CA PRO A 534 5.61 27.23 -6.42
C PRO A 534 4.82 28.43 -5.88
N LEU A 535 5.49 29.28 -5.14
CA LEU A 535 4.89 30.50 -4.60
C LEU A 535 4.78 31.56 -5.71
N VAL A 536 3.64 32.23 -5.76
CA VAL A 536 3.45 33.45 -6.56
C VAL A 536 3.64 34.62 -5.62
N LEU A 537 4.83 35.23 -5.62
CA LEU A 537 5.17 36.28 -4.65
C LEU A 537 4.70 37.68 -5.08
N TYR A 538 4.86 37.99 -6.35
CA TYR A 538 4.59 39.32 -6.90
C TYR A 538 3.66 39.25 -8.10
N PRO A 539 2.36 38.86 -7.90
CA PRO A 539 1.45 38.62 -9.01
C PRO A 539 1.20 39.85 -9.89
N ASP A 540 1.29 41.03 -9.33
CA ASP A 540 1.17 42.33 -10.02
C ASP A 540 2.37 42.65 -10.95
N GLU A 541 3.50 42.02 -10.75
CA GLU A 541 4.69 42.13 -11.61
C GLU A 541 4.67 41.14 -12.77
N CYS A 542 3.65 40.30 -12.85
CA CYS A 542 3.53 39.31 -13.92
C CYS A 542 3.30 39.97 -15.29
N TRP A 543 4.18 39.66 -16.24
CA TRP A 543 4.08 40.19 -17.60
C TRP A 543 3.13 39.43 -18.51
N PHE A 544 2.44 38.43 -18.01
CA PHE A 544 1.58 37.58 -18.81
C PHE A 544 2.28 36.95 -20.03
N CYS A 545 3.56 36.65 -19.91
CA CYS A 545 4.34 36.09 -21.02
C CYS A 545 3.94 34.65 -21.41
N GLY A 546 3.21 33.94 -20.54
CA GLY A 546 2.70 32.59 -20.78
C GLY A 546 3.73 31.48 -20.55
N THR A 547 5.00 31.80 -20.33
CA THR A 547 6.08 30.80 -20.20
C THR A 547 5.80 29.77 -19.13
N CYS A 548 5.31 30.18 -17.95
CA CYS A 548 4.97 29.24 -16.86
C CYS A 548 3.90 28.22 -17.25
N VAL A 549 2.93 28.63 -18.08
CA VAL A 549 1.86 27.72 -18.57
C VAL A 549 2.40 26.81 -19.65
N GLU A 550 3.25 27.34 -20.56
CA GLU A 550 3.85 26.57 -21.66
C GLU A 550 4.85 25.52 -21.16
N GLU A 551 5.62 25.88 -20.14
CA GLU A 551 6.63 25.01 -19.57
C GLU A 551 6.09 24.03 -18.52
N CYS A 552 4.86 24.20 -18.07
CA CYS A 552 4.25 23.29 -17.10
C CYS A 552 3.97 21.92 -17.75
N PRO A 553 4.58 20.83 -17.27
CA PRO A 553 4.35 19.49 -17.83
C PRO A 553 2.99 18.92 -17.41
N ALA A 554 2.30 19.52 -16.41
CA ALA A 554 0.96 19.12 -15.96
C ALA A 554 -0.11 20.04 -16.55
N PRO A 555 -0.79 19.66 -17.65
CA PRO A 555 -1.76 20.51 -18.32
C PRO A 555 -2.89 20.95 -17.40
N GLY A 556 -3.13 22.26 -17.32
CA GLY A 556 -4.18 22.85 -16.49
C GLY A 556 -3.78 23.15 -15.05
N ALA A 557 -2.59 22.73 -14.59
CA ALA A 557 -2.10 23.07 -13.24
C ALA A 557 -1.88 24.58 -13.06
N ILE A 558 -1.53 25.29 -14.12
CA ILE A 558 -1.35 26.74 -14.09
C ILE A 558 -2.37 27.40 -15.01
N ARG A 559 -3.09 28.38 -14.46
CA ARG A 559 -4.04 29.22 -15.19
C ARG A 559 -3.66 30.68 -15.03
N MET A 560 -3.74 31.40 -16.15
CA MET A 560 -3.54 32.85 -16.14
C MET A 560 -4.87 33.55 -16.40
N GLU A 561 -5.17 34.55 -15.60
CA GLU A 561 -6.37 35.38 -15.74
C GLU A 561 -5.98 36.83 -16.02
N HIS A 562 -6.66 37.46 -16.98
CA HIS A 562 -6.47 38.88 -17.24
C HIS A 562 -7.00 39.73 -16.07
N PRO A 563 -6.46 40.95 -15.82
CA PRO A 563 -6.95 41.87 -14.78
C PRO A 563 -8.44 42.09 -14.73
N LEU A 564 -9.16 41.84 -15.84
CA LEU A 564 -10.61 41.95 -15.96
C LEU A 564 -11.33 40.60 -15.79
N ASN A 565 -10.71 39.59 -15.13
CA ASN A 565 -11.24 38.22 -14.95
C ASN A 565 -11.55 37.48 -16.28
N GLN A 566 -10.94 37.89 -17.38
CA GLN A 566 -11.05 37.16 -18.63
C GLN A 566 -10.02 36.01 -18.64
N ARG A 567 -10.50 34.78 -18.65
CA ARG A 567 -9.65 33.60 -18.87
C ARG A 567 -9.04 33.68 -20.26
N VAL A 568 -7.74 33.69 -20.35
CA VAL A 568 -7.03 33.64 -21.62
C VAL A 568 -6.60 32.20 -21.86
N ALA A 569 -7.17 31.59 -22.90
CA ALA A 569 -6.74 30.27 -23.36
C ALA A 569 -5.40 30.42 -24.11
N TRP A 570 -4.31 30.07 -23.46
CA TRP A 570 -2.99 30.16 -24.02
C TRP A 570 -2.66 28.95 -24.88
N LYS A 571 -2.24 29.20 -26.11
CA LYS A 571 -1.76 28.16 -27.03
C LYS A 571 -0.26 28.29 -27.21
N ARG A 572 0.45 27.18 -27.09
CA ARG A 572 1.91 27.03 -27.04
C ARG A 572 2.71 27.79 -28.13
N LYS A 573 2.15 28.13 -29.27
CA LYS A 573 2.91 28.68 -30.40
C LYS A 573 2.95 30.20 -30.52
N LYS A 574 2.38 30.96 -29.56
CA LYS A 574 2.13 32.39 -29.79
C LYS A 574 2.40 33.27 -28.57
N THR A 575 3.42 32.96 -27.78
CA THR A 575 3.78 33.75 -26.58
C THR A 575 3.88 35.24 -26.90
N GLY A 576 4.48 35.62 -28.01
CA GLY A 576 4.60 37.01 -28.41
C GLY A 576 3.26 37.69 -28.80
N GLU A 577 2.31 36.95 -29.37
CA GLU A 577 0.97 37.45 -29.64
C GLU A 577 0.13 37.54 -28.35
N LEU A 578 0.29 36.57 -27.47
CA LEU A 578 -0.39 36.54 -26.18
C LEU A 578 0.06 37.70 -25.30
N PHE A 579 1.34 37.95 -25.26
CA PHE A 579 1.90 39.11 -24.59
C PHE A 579 1.30 40.41 -25.11
N ARG A 580 1.18 40.58 -26.42
CA ARG A 580 0.54 41.76 -27.05
C ARG A 580 -0.96 41.85 -26.80
N ARG A 581 -1.64 40.72 -26.60
CA ARG A 581 -3.07 40.67 -26.27
C ARG A 581 -3.33 40.87 -24.77
N GLY A 582 -2.44 40.40 -23.91
CA GLY A 582 -2.55 40.52 -22.45
C GLY A 582 -2.20 41.92 -21.94
N MET A 583 -1.31 42.61 -22.61
CA MET A 583 -0.88 43.96 -22.26
C MET A 583 -0.88 44.87 -23.48
N LYS A 584 -1.57 45.99 -23.37
CA LYS A 584 -1.54 47.02 -24.44
C LYS A 584 -0.16 47.67 -24.57
N ASN A 585 0.53 47.83 -23.46
CA ASN A 585 1.93 48.35 -23.40
C ASN A 585 2.76 47.46 -22.50
N PRO A 586 3.85 46.84 -23.01
CA PRO A 586 4.78 46.14 -22.15
C PRO A 586 5.45 47.13 -21.18
N PRO A 587 5.83 46.68 -19.98
CA PRO A 587 6.57 47.52 -19.05
C PRO A 587 7.87 48.01 -19.70
N PRO A 588 8.33 49.23 -19.36
CA PRO A 588 9.56 49.78 -19.89
C PRO A 588 10.75 48.84 -19.53
N PRO A 589 11.76 48.78 -20.38
CA PRO A 589 12.89 47.84 -20.20
C PRO A 589 13.66 48.05 -18.88
N ASN A 590 13.61 49.24 -18.33
CA ASN A 590 14.26 49.56 -17.06
C ASN A 590 13.54 49.03 -15.79
N LEU A 591 12.32 48.50 -15.94
CA LEU A 591 11.61 47.80 -14.86
C LEU A 591 11.81 46.28 -14.94
N ARG A 592 12.55 45.80 -15.94
CA ARG A 592 12.88 44.40 -16.02
C ARG A 592 14.07 44.12 -15.14
N PRO A 593 13.99 43.15 -14.22
CA PRO A 593 15.17 42.72 -13.48
C PRO A 593 16.24 42.22 -14.47
N PRO A 594 17.53 42.41 -14.19
CA PRO A 594 18.61 41.85 -15.00
C PRO A 594 18.47 40.35 -15.12
N VAL A 595 18.71 39.82 -16.31
CA VAL A 595 18.57 38.37 -16.59
C VAL A 595 19.42 37.52 -15.64
N GLY A 596 20.53 38.06 -15.15
CA GLY A 596 21.39 37.39 -14.17
C GLY A 596 20.79 37.29 -12.77
N GLU A 597 19.87 38.20 -12.37
CA GLU A 597 19.18 38.15 -11.07
C GLU A 597 17.99 37.18 -11.10
N ILE A 598 17.33 37.03 -12.25
CA ILE A 598 16.24 36.07 -12.40
C ILE A 598 16.71 34.64 -12.20
N HIS A 599 17.94 34.37 -12.58
CA HIS A 599 18.53 33.03 -12.51
C HIS A 599 19.36 32.78 -11.25
N GLY A 600 19.42 33.75 -10.35
CA GLY A 600 20.10 33.57 -9.06
C GLY A 600 19.52 32.48 -8.19
N HIS A 601 18.28 32.06 -8.47
CA HIS A 601 17.60 30.96 -7.80
C HIS A 601 17.68 29.62 -8.54
N THR A 602 18.25 29.64 -9.76
CA THR A 602 18.31 28.45 -10.63
C THR A 602 19.72 27.94 -10.86
N THR A 603 20.71 28.59 -10.26
CA THR A 603 22.09 28.12 -10.41
C THR A 603 22.41 27.02 -9.42
N PRO A 604 23.08 25.96 -9.86
CA PRO A 604 23.45 24.80 -9.07
C PRO A 604 24.32 25.14 -7.86
#